data_7ea41dc0e5b64c7456feac37cdc257da
#
_entry.id   7ea41dc0e5b64c7456feac37cdc257da
#
_cell.length_a   1.000
_cell.length_b   1.000
_cell.length_c   1.000
_cell.angle_alpha   90.00
_cell.angle_beta   90.00
_cell.angle_gamma   90.00
#
_symmetry.space_group_name_H-M   'P 1'
#
loop_
_entity.id
_entity.type
_entity.pdbx_description
1 polymer ?
#
loop_
_entity_poly.entity_id
_entity_poly.type
_entity_poly.pdbx_seq_one_letter_code
_entity_poly.pdbx_strand_id
1 'polypeptide(L)'
;PQRSPLLPLDPHRDGSLACCVDSDLNGRSLPQATASEAAQNPPDHASSRSQLGYAFSIAGGCFEAISRRQHSVALDSAAAETFAASTAAAQLINITGVLRFITFGVLGNEPVPLWCDNEVCVMVTKDQSSIKRLSYVARRVRFLQELHARGIVHIMKIDGKVNPADAFTKYLQPADFKRYMNHLYNGT
;
A
#
# COMPACT_ATOMS: atom_id res chain seq x y z
N PRO A 1 -23.11 14.70 15.07
CA PRO A 1 -21.80 14.61 14.46
C PRO A 1 -21.90 13.56 13.36
N GLN A 2 -21.87 14.00 12.10
CA GLN A 2 -21.90 13.12 10.95
C GLN A 2 -20.57 12.35 10.93
N ARG A 3 -20.64 11.03 11.00
CA ARG A 3 -19.49 10.14 10.82
C ARG A 3 -18.96 10.34 9.40
N SER A 4 -17.70 10.70 9.27
CA SER A 4 -17.02 10.73 7.95
C SER A 4 -17.12 9.36 7.28
N PRO A 5 -17.49 9.30 5.98
CA PRO A 5 -17.58 8.03 5.24
C PRO A 5 -16.18 7.54 4.83
N LEU A 6 -15.26 7.34 5.78
CA LEU A 6 -13.84 7.29 5.48
C LEU A 6 -13.21 5.90 5.46
N LEU A 7 -13.93 4.82 5.55
CA LEU A 7 -13.48 3.48 5.12
C LEU A 7 -14.66 2.52 5.23
N PRO A 8 -14.86 1.64 4.25
CA PRO A 8 -15.87 0.58 4.36
C PRO A 8 -15.48 -0.52 5.35
N LEU A 9 -14.30 -0.39 5.97
CA LEU A 9 -13.86 -1.19 7.10
C LEU A 9 -13.83 -0.29 8.32
N ASP A 10 -14.61 -0.65 9.28
CA ASP A 10 -14.35 -0.30 10.66
C ASP A 10 -13.44 -1.42 11.23
N PRO A 11 -12.10 -1.35 11.03
CA PRO A 11 -11.19 -2.34 11.58
C PRO A 11 -11.15 -2.27 13.10
N HIS A 12 -11.96 -1.38 13.70
CA HIS A 12 -12.00 -1.10 15.11
C HIS A 12 -12.82 -2.10 15.92
N ARG A 13 -13.61 -2.94 15.27
CA ARG A 13 -14.60 -3.74 16.00
C ARG A 13 -14.16 -5.15 16.40
N ASP A 14 -13.18 -5.74 15.69
CA ASP A 14 -12.95 -7.18 15.82
C ASP A 14 -11.49 -7.62 15.97
N GLY A 15 -10.56 -6.68 16.13
CA GLY A 15 -9.14 -7.02 16.24
C GLY A 15 -8.51 -7.48 14.93
N SER A 16 -9.18 -7.26 13.78
CA SER A 16 -8.68 -7.66 12.48
C SER A 16 -7.42 -6.89 12.07
N LEU A 17 -6.52 -7.58 11.38
CA LEU A 17 -5.36 -7.00 10.72
C LEU A 17 -5.78 -6.45 9.36
N ALA A 18 -5.32 -5.25 9.01
CA ALA A 18 -5.54 -4.65 7.69
C ALA A 18 -4.26 -3.98 7.16
N CYS A 19 -4.19 -3.83 5.84
CA CYS A 19 -3.09 -3.16 5.16
C CYS A 19 -3.62 -2.19 4.12
N CYS A 20 -3.08 -0.96 4.09
CA CYS A 20 -3.28 -0.02 3.00
C CYS A 20 -1.96 0.16 2.26
N VAL A 21 -2.01 0.22 0.92
CA VAL A 21 -0.84 0.44 0.08
C VAL A 21 -1.09 1.56 -0.92
N ASP A 22 -0.02 2.25 -1.28
CA ASP A 22 0.01 3.26 -2.34
C ASP A 22 1.38 3.31 -3.00
N SER A 23 1.44 3.88 -4.19
CA SER A 23 2.70 4.17 -4.88
C SER A 23 2.61 5.45 -5.70
N ASP A 24 3.49 6.39 -5.43
CA ASP A 24 3.67 7.57 -6.28
C ASP A 24 4.66 7.29 -7.40
N LEU A 25 4.15 7.20 -8.64
CA LEU A 25 4.94 6.89 -9.83
C LEU A 25 6.01 7.96 -10.06
N ASN A 26 7.27 7.57 -10.04
CA ASN A 26 8.44 8.43 -10.22
C ASN A 26 8.58 9.56 -9.16
N GLY A 27 7.89 9.46 -8.01
CA GLY A 27 7.93 10.47 -6.97
C GLY A 27 7.42 11.84 -7.43
N ARG A 28 6.42 11.89 -8.31
CA ARG A 28 5.92 13.11 -8.96
C ARG A 28 5.31 14.11 -7.97
N SER A 29 4.79 13.62 -6.85
CA SER A 29 4.20 14.45 -5.80
C SER A 29 5.25 15.12 -4.92
N LEU A 30 6.51 14.71 -4.98
CA LEU A 30 7.57 15.35 -4.22
C LEU A 30 7.92 16.72 -4.84
N PRO A 31 8.27 17.74 -4.02
CA PRO A 31 8.74 19.02 -4.54
C PRO A 31 9.92 18.76 -5.49
N GLN A 32 9.80 19.26 -6.71
CA GLN A 32 10.91 19.18 -7.65
C GLN A 32 12.01 20.16 -7.23
N ALA A 33 13.26 19.72 -7.33
CA ALA A 33 14.40 20.58 -7.12
C ALA A 33 14.33 21.80 -8.06
N THR A 34 14.70 22.98 -7.55
CA THR A 34 14.78 24.16 -8.40
C THR A 34 15.81 23.94 -9.52
N ALA A 35 15.68 24.69 -10.62
CA ALA A 35 16.60 24.54 -11.75
C ALA A 35 18.08 24.70 -11.38
N SER A 36 18.38 25.52 -10.34
CA SER A 36 19.72 25.70 -9.80
C SER A 36 20.22 24.48 -9.01
N GLU A 37 19.35 23.84 -8.25
CA GLU A 37 19.67 22.60 -7.53
C GLU A 37 19.82 21.38 -8.45
N ALA A 38 18.98 21.29 -9.49
CA ALA A 38 19.09 20.26 -10.53
C ALA A 38 20.37 20.37 -11.36
N ALA A 39 20.90 21.58 -11.57
CA ALA A 39 22.17 21.80 -12.28
C ALA A 39 23.39 21.38 -11.43
N GLN A 40 23.29 21.48 -10.10
CA GLN A 40 24.37 21.08 -9.17
C GLN A 40 24.35 19.58 -8.86
N ASN A 41 23.16 18.97 -8.89
CA ASN A 41 22.95 17.55 -8.68
C ASN A 41 22.11 17.00 -9.84
N PRO A 42 22.72 16.53 -10.93
CA PRO A 42 21.99 15.93 -12.03
C PRO A 42 21.14 14.77 -11.50
N PRO A 43 19.89 14.60 -11.99
CA PRO A 43 18.99 13.57 -11.53
C PRO A 43 19.66 12.21 -11.67
N ASP A 44 19.96 11.59 -10.55
CA ASP A 44 20.42 10.21 -10.47
C ASP A 44 19.31 9.29 -11.02
N HIS A 45 19.69 8.14 -11.60
CA HIS A 45 18.74 7.10 -11.98
C HIS A 45 17.83 6.68 -10.81
N ALA A 46 18.22 6.93 -9.58
CA ALA A 46 17.38 6.79 -8.39
C ALA A 46 16.16 7.73 -8.39
N SER A 47 16.22 8.88 -9.06
CA SER A 47 15.14 9.86 -9.11
C SER A 47 13.93 9.40 -9.94
N SER A 48 14.11 8.44 -10.85
CA SER A 48 13.04 7.85 -11.67
C SER A 48 12.32 6.67 -11.00
N ARG A 49 12.73 6.28 -9.79
CA ARG A 49 12.07 5.19 -9.05
C ARG A 49 10.87 5.72 -8.29
N SER A 50 9.79 4.95 -8.34
CA SER A 50 8.57 5.26 -7.61
C SER A 50 8.77 5.21 -6.10
N GLN A 51 8.02 6.04 -5.38
CA GLN A 51 7.89 5.94 -3.93
C GLN A 51 6.81 4.91 -3.61
N LEU A 52 7.08 3.96 -2.74
CA LEU A 52 6.07 3.05 -2.20
C LEU A 52 5.78 3.38 -0.74
N GLY A 53 4.53 3.23 -0.36
CA GLY A 53 4.05 3.37 1.00
C GLY A 53 3.07 2.27 1.36
N TYR A 54 3.13 1.81 2.59
CA TYR A 54 2.11 0.96 3.16
C TYR A 54 2.01 1.14 4.67
N ALA A 55 0.85 0.86 5.21
CA ALA A 55 0.57 0.89 6.63
C ALA A 55 -0.18 -0.37 7.05
N PHE A 56 0.22 -0.97 8.15
CA PHE A 56 -0.48 -2.07 8.81
C PHE A 56 -1.19 -1.57 10.05
N SER A 57 -2.45 -1.94 10.19
CA SER A 57 -3.27 -1.63 11.34
C SER A 57 -3.89 -2.89 11.95
N ILE A 58 -4.04 -2.88 13.26
CA ILE A 58 -4.76 -3.90 14.01
C ILE A 58 -5.68 -3.22 15.00
N ALA A 59 -6.91 -3.68 15.12
CA ALA A 59 -7.92 -3.06 15.99
C ALA A 59 -8.02 -1.54 15.80
N GLY A 60 -7.80 -1.06 14.55
CA GLY A 60 -7.88 0.33 14.18
C GLY A 60 -6.67 1.20 14.47
N GLY A 61 -5.66 0.67 15.11
CA GLY A 61 -4.39 1.36 15.35
C GLY A 61 -3.32 0.96 14.34
N CYS A 62 -2.65 1.94 13.72
CA CYS A 62 -1.47 1.67 12.90
C CYS A 62 -0.29 1.32 13.81
N PHE A 63 0.35 0.17 13.56
CA PHE A 63 1.51 -0.28 14.32
C PHE A 63 2.80 -0.33 13.50
N GLU A 64 2.68 -0.37 12.17
CA GLU A 64 3.83 -0.31 11.25
C GLU A 64 3.46 0.48 10.00
N ALA A 65 4.32 1.41 9.61
CA ALA A 65 4.19 2.15 8.37
C ALA A 65 5.55 2.32 7.71
N ILE A 66 5.59 2.20 6.40
CA ILE A 66 6.81 2.28 5.59
C ILE A 66 6.62 3.30 4.47
N SER A 67 7.64 4.12 4.29
CA SER A 67 7.80 5.01 3.14
C SER A 67 9.21 4.81 2.59
N ARG A 68 9.33 4.31 1.35
CA ARG A 68 10.64 4.11 0.74
C ARG A 68 10.58 4.12 -0.78
N ARG A 69 11.71 4.40 -1.44
CA ARG A 69 11.84 4.25 -2.88
C ARG A 69 11.85 2.78 -3.29
N GLN A 70 11.21 2.48 -4.40
CA GLN A 70 11.24 1.14 -5.01
C GLN A 70 12.65 0.81 -5.50
N HIS A 71 13.04 -0.45 -5.44
CA HIS A 71 14.35 -0.90 -5.95
C HIS A 71 14.42 -0.90 -7.48
N SER A 72 13.28 -1.04 -8.16
CA SER A 72 13.16 -1.10 -9.61
C SER A 72 12.36 0.08 -10.13
N VAL A 73 12.64 0.50 -11.35
CA VAL A 73 11.83 1.49 -12.06
C VAL A 73 10.54 0.81 -12.54
N ALA A 74 9.41 1.41 -12.20
CA ALA A 74 8.11 0.99 -12.72
C ALA A 74 7.81 1.73 -14.04
N LEU A 75 7.28 1.02 -15.03
CA LEU A 75 6.99 1.60 -16.34
C LEU A 75 5.64 2.35 -16.37
N ASP A 76 4.74 1.99 -15.47
CA ASP A 76 3.43 2.63 -15.31
C ASP A 76 2.95 2.57 -13.84
N SER A 77 1.85 3.27 -13.55
CA SER A 77 1.29 3.32 -12.20
C SER A 77 0.81 1.96 -11.71
N ALA A 78 0.24 1.12 -12.58
CA ALA A 78 -0.24 -0.20 -12.19
C ALA A 78 0.91 -1.12 -11.77
N ALA A 79 2.07 -1.00 -12.43
CA ALA A 79 3.25 -1.72 -12.01
C ALA A 79 3.82 -1.18 -10.70
N ALA A 80 3.88 0.14 -10.53
CA ALA A 80 4.33 0.75 -9.28
C ALA A 80 3.47 0.28 -8.10
N GLU A 81 2.14 0.26 -8.27
CA GLU A 81 1.20 -0.27 -7.28
C GLU A 81 1.38 -1.78 -7.03
N THR A 82 1.61 -2.56 -8.09
CA THR A 82 1.89 -3.99 -7.96
C THR A 82 3.18 -4.25 -7.17
N PHE A 83 4.21 -3.41 -7.36
CA PHE A 83 5.43 -3.45 -6.54
C PHE A 83 5.13 -3.16 -5.07
N ALA A 84 4.36 -2.11 -4.78
CA ALA A 84 3.97 -1.75 -3.42
C ALA A 84 3.15 -2.87 -2.77
N ALA A 85 2.07 -3.32 -3.43
CA ALA A 85 1.19 -4.38 -2.95
C ALA A 85 1.94 -5.69 -2.68
N SER A 86 2.81 -6.12 -3.60
CA SER A 86 3.58 -7.36 -3.42
C SER A 86 4.61 -7.27 -2.30
N THR A 87 5.16 -6.08 -2.08
CA THR A 87 6.11 -5.84 -0.98
C THR A 87 5.40 -5.84 0.37
N ALA A 88 4.26 -5.16 0.46
CA ALA A 88 3.41 -5.17 1.64
C ALA A 88 2.91 -6.59 1.96
N ALA A 89 2.44 -7.33 0.94
CA ALA A 89 1.96 -8.70 1.11
C ALA A 89 3.06 -9.66 1.61
N ALA A 90 4.31 -9.48 1.16
CA ALA A 90 5.43 -10.28 1.67
C ALA A 90 5.70 -9.99 3.16
N GLN A 91 5.64 -8.73 3.59
CA GLN A 91 5.77 -8.36 5.00
C GLN A 91 4.60 -8.88 5.84
N LEU A 92 3.40 -8.85 5.27
CA LEU A 92 2.18 -9.32 5.92
C LEU A 92 2.25 -10.81 6.30
N ILE A 93 2.88 -11.66 5.47
CA ILE A 93 3.10 -13.07 5.79
C ILE A 93 3.91 -13.22 7.08
N ASN A 94 4.95 -12.40 7.24
CA ASN A 94 5.76 -12.42 8.46
C ASN A 94 4.94 -11.97 9.67
N ILE A 95 4.21 -10.86 9.54
CA ILE A 95 3.35 -10.31 10.60
C ILE A 95 2.30 -11.34 11.04
N THR A 96 1.59 -11.95 10.09
CA THR A 96 0.57 -12.97 10.40
C THR A 96 1.18 -14.18 11.07
N GLY A 97 2.38 -14.60 10.68
CA GLY A 97 3.13 -15.67 11.34
C GLY A 97 3.43 -15.35 12.80
N VAL A 98 3.93 -14.13 13.07
CA VAL A 98 4.19 -13.66 14.43
C VAL A 98 2.90 -13.57 15.26
N LEU A 99 1.85 -12.99 14.68
CA LEU A 99 0.56 -12.87 15.37
C LEU A 99 -0.02 -14.24 15.74
N ARG A 100 0.02 -15.20 14.82
CA ARG A 100 -0.39 -16.60 15.12
C ARG A 100 0.40 -17.19 16.28
N PHE A 101 1.71 -16.98 16.30
CA PHE A 101 2.56 -17.51 17.34
C PHE A 101 2.25 -16.89 18.72
N ILE A 102 2.24 -15.56 18.82
CA ILE A 102 2.06 -14.86 20.11
C ILE A 102 0.63 -14.94 20.64
N THR A 103 -0.36 -15.14 19.78
CA THR A 103 -1.78 -15.25 20.17
C THR A 103 -2.29 -16.70 20.22
N PHE A 104 -1.39 -17.67 20.12
CA PHE A 104 -1.74 -19.10 20.07
C PHE A 104 -2.80 -19.42 19.00
N GLY A 105 -2.71 -18.76 17.84
CA GLY A 105 -3.62 -18.95 16.73
C GLY A 105 -4.98 -18.22 16.84
N VAL A 106 -5.16 -17.34 17.80
CA VAL A 106 -6.39 -16.52 17.90
C VAL A 106 -6.45 -15.48 16.77
N LEU A 107 -5.30 -14.86 16.44
CA LEU A 107 -5.19 -13.87 15.36
C LEU A 107 -4.35 -14.41 14.19
N GLY A 108 -4.49 -13.78 13.02
CA GLY A 108 -3.66 -14.06 11.86
C GLY A 108 -4.10 -15.26 11.02
N ASN A 109 -5.28 -15.86 11.27
CA ASN A 109 -5.84 -16.96 10.49
C ASN A 109 -6.78 -16.49 9.38
N GLU A 110 -7.38 -15.31 9.54
CA GLU A 110 -8.28 -14.75 8.55
C GLU A 110 -7.52 -14.10 7.39
N PRO A 111 -8.09 -14.11 6.17
CA PRO A 111 -7.52 -13.37 5.05
C PRO A 111 -7.37 -11.89 5.38
N VAL A 112 -6.17 -11.35 5.21
CA VAL A 112 -5.92 -9.94 5.52
C VAL A 112 -6.35 -9.06 4.35
N PRO A 113 -7.25 -8.09 4.54
CA PRO A 113 -7.57 -7.11 3.51
C PRO A 113 -6.36 -6.23 3.22
N LEU A 114 -5.99 -6.17 1.93
CA LEU A 114 -4.97 -5.29 1.39
C LEU A 114 -5.66 -4.30 0.44
N TRP A 115 -5.72 -3.05 0.88
CA TRP A 115 -6.40 -1.98 0.18
C TRP A 115 -5.44 -1.27 -0.77
N CYS A 116 -5.82 -1.19 -2.06
CA CYS A 116 -5.06 -0.56 -3.12
C CYS A 116 -5.99 0.33 -3.95
N ASP A 117 -5.55 1.52 -4.32
CA ASP A 117 -6.35 2.45 -5.11
C ASP A 117 -6.23 2.25 -6.64
N ASN A 118 -5.35 1.37 -7.09
CA ASN A 118 -5.20 1.06 -8.51
C ASN A 118 -6.08 -0.11 -8.93
N GLU A 119 -7.08 0.18 -9.78
CA GLU A 119 -8.02 -0.82 -10.26
C GLU A 119 -7.37 -1.95 -11.06
N VAL A 120 -6.36 -1.62 -11.88
CA VAL A 120 -5.64 -2.63 -12.69
C VAL A 120 -4.89 -3.60 -11.78
N CYS A 121 -4.24 -3.12 -10.73
CA CYS A 121 -3.57 -3.97 -9.74
C CYS A 121 -4.58 -4.93 -9.07
N VAL A 122 -5.74 -4.43 -8.67
CA VAL A 122 -6.80 -5.24 -8.06
C VAL A 122 -7.35 -6.28 -9.05
N MET A 123 -7.63 -5.88 -10.29
CA MET A 123 -8.17 -6.78 -11.33
C MET A 123 -7.21 -7.91 -11.68
N VAL A 124 -5.94 -7.58 -11.97
CA VAL A 124 -4.97 -8.62 -12.38
C VAL A 124 -4.65 -9.61 -11.26
N THR A 125 -4.83 -9.20 -10.01
CA THR A 125 -4.67 -10.12 -8.87
C THR A 125 -5.81 -11.13 -8.77
N LYS A 126 -7.03 -10.71 -9.10
CA LYS A 126 -8.21 -11.57 -9.07
C LYS A 126 -8.36 -12.43 -10.32
N ASP A 127 -7.92 -11.93 -11.48
CA ASP A 127 -8.06 -12.60 -12.78
C ASP A 127 -6.71 -13.05 -13.34
N GLN A 128 -6.51 -14.37 -13.38
CA GLN A 128 -5.29 -14.99 -13.90
C GLN A 128 -5.07 -14.77 -15.41
N SER A 129 -6.10 -14.39 -16.16
CA SER A 129 -6.02 -14.17 -17.61
C SER A 129 -5.40 -12.83 -18.00
N SER A 130 -5.39 -11.85 -17.11
CA SER A 130 -5.08 -10.44 -17.40
C SER A 130 -3.61 -10.04 -17.26
N ILE A 131 -2.69 -11.00 -17.13
CA ILE A 131 -1.25 -10.74 -16.88
C ILE A 131 -0.55 -10.04 -18.07
N LYS A 132 -1.10 -10.08 -19.29
CA LYS A 132 -0.46 -9.53 -20.50
C LYS A 132 -0.05 -8.06 -20.35
N ARG A 133 -0.87 -7.24 -19.69
CA ARG A 133 -0.60 -5.80 -19.49
C ARG A 133 0.54 -5.53 -18.51
N LEU A 134 0.79 -6.45 -17.57
CA LEU A 134 1.83 -6.36 -16.55
C LEU A 134 2.89 -7.47 -16.70
N SER A 135 3.16 -7.92 -17.93
CA SER A 135 4.06 -9.05 -18.19
C SER A 135 5.47 -8.88 -17.61
N TYR A 136 5.99 -7.67 -17.57
CA TYR A 136 7.31 -7.37 -17.01
C TYR A 136 7.36 -7.42 -15.46
N VAL A 137 6.20 -7.37 -14.79
CA VAL A 137 6.06 -7.59 -13.34
C VAL A 137 5.30 -8.89 -13.02
N ALA A 138 5.20 -9.79 -13.99
CA ALA A 138 4.39 -11.00 -13.92
C ALA A 138 4.68 -11.86 -12.67
N ARG A 139 5.92 -11.94 -12.22
CA ARG A 139 6.28 -12.70 -11.00
C ARG A 139 5.60 -12.13 -9.75
N ARG A 140 5.51 -10.79 -9.65
CA ARG A 140 4.84 -10.12 -8.52
C ARG A 140 3.34 -10.28 -8.60
N VAL A 141 2.77 -10.18 -9.80
CA VAL A 141 1.34 -10.45 -10.03
C VAL A 141 1.01 -11.89 -9.61
N ARG A 142 1.79 -12.88 -10.07
CA ARG A 142 1.56 -14.29 -9.71
C ARG A 142 1.68 -14.54 -8.21
N PHE A 143 2.63 -13.89 -7.55
CA PHE A 143 2.76 -13.96 -6.09
C PHE A 143 1.48 -13.45 -5.39
N LEU A 144 0.96 -12.29 -5.79
CA LEU A 144 -0.28 -11.75 -5.25
C LEU A 144 -1.49 -12.66 -5.55
N GLN A 145 -1.58 -13.19 -6.78
CA GLN A 145 -2.62 -14.14 -7.18
C GLN A 145 -2.60 -15.41 -6.31
N GLU A 146 -1.41 -15.95 -6.06
CA GLU A 146 -1.25 -17.12 -5.19
C GLU A 146 -1.72 -16.83 -3.77
N LEU A 147 -1.30 -15.71 -3.18
CA LEU A 147 -1.73 -15.31 -1.83
C LEU A 147 -3.24 -15.09 -1.75
N HIS A 148 -3.82 -14.50 -2.78
CA HIS A 148 -5.27 -14.30 -2.88
C HIS A 148 -6.01 -15.64 -2.98
N ALA A 149 -5.57 -16.53 -3.88
CA ALA A 149 -6.17 -17.84 -4.06
C ALA A 149 -6.07 -18.74 -2.82
N ARG A 150 -4.99 -18.58 -2.04
CA ARG A 150 -4.78 -19.31 -0.76
C ARG A 150 -5.53 -18.67 0.41
N GLY A 151 -6.24 -17.56 0.20
CA GLY A 151 -6.95 -16.86 1.27
C GLY A 151 -6.02 -16.25 2.34
N ILE A 152 -4.77 -15.91 1.97
CA ILE A 152 -3.84 -15.25 2.89
C ILE A 152 -4.06 -13.74 2.86
N VAL A 153 -4.25 -13.19 1.65
CA VAL A 153 -4.49 -11.78 1.41
C VAL A 153 -5.75 -11.60 0.56
N HIS A 154 -6.56 -10.63 0.89
CA HIS A 154 -7.72 -10.24 0.10
C HIS A 154 -7.50 -8.85 -0.48
N ILE A 155 -7.11 -8.76 -1.76
CA ILE A 155 -6.85 -7.47 -2.39
C ILE A 155 -8.16 -6.79 -2.75
N MET A 156 -8.30 -5.54 -2.28
CA MET A 156 -9.53 -4.76 -2.37
C MET A 156 -9.25 -3.35 -2.90
N LYS A 157 -10.24 -2.80 -3.61
CA LYS A 157 -10.19 -1.42 -4.10
C LYS A 157 -10.54 -0.45 -2.98
N ILE A 158 -9.75 0.62 -2.85
CA ILE A 158 -10.07 1.80 -2.05
C ILE A 158 -10.12 3.03 -2.95
N ASP A 159 -10.89 4.05 -2.56
CA ASP A 159 -10.83 5.36 -3.23
C ASP A 159 -9.52 6.06 -2.82
N GLY A 160 -8.74 6.53 -3.81
CA GLY A 160 -7.47 7.21 -3.56
C GLY A 160 -7.58 8.44 -2.67
N LYS A 161 -8.75 9.12 -2.64
CA LYS A 161 -8.97 10.28 -1.76
C LYS A 161 -8.98 9.93 -0.27
N VAL A 162 -9.20 8.66 0.06
CA VAL A 162 -9.30 8.19 1.44
C VAL A 162 -8.25 7.12 1.77
N ASN A 163 -7.31 6.85 0.83
CA ASN A 163 -6.23 5.89 1.07
C ASN A 163 -5.20 6.48 2.05
N PRO A 164 -5.10 5.98 3.29
CA PRO A 164 -4.16 6.56 4.25
C PRO A 164 -2.69 6.32 3.88
N ALA A 165 -2.40 5.38 2.98
CA ALA A 165 -1.05 5.14 2.48
C ALA A 165 -0.49 6.30 1.64
N ASP A 166 -1.34 7.21 1.12
CA ASP A 166 -0.94 8.46 0.47
C ASP A 166 -0.01 9.32 1.34
N ALA A 167 -0.19 9.25 2.66
CA ALA A 167 0.67 9.97 3.60
C ALA A 167 2.15 9.54 3.55
N PHE A 168 2.44 8.38 2.98
CA PHE A 168 3.79 7.80 2.91
C PHE A 168 4.41 7.87 1.52
N THR A 169 3.66 8.33 0.52
CA THR A 169 4.11 8.36 -0.87
C THR A 169 4.07 9.75 -1.49
N LYS A 170 3.16 10.61 -1.02
CA LYS A 170 2.88 11.92 -1.61
C LYS A 170 3.28 13.06 -0.68
N TYR A 171 3.70 14.18 -1.28
CA TYR A 171 3.81 15.43 -0.54
C TYR A 171 2.41 15.97 -0.28
N LEU A 172 2.01 15.98 0.98
CA LEU A 172 0.70 16.44 1.41
C LEU A 172 0.78 17.82 2.09
N GLN A 173 -0.27 18.61 1.91
CA GLN A 173 -0.43 19.83 2.72
C GLN A 173 -0.62 19.43 4.20
N PRO A 174 -0.17 20.28 5.16
CA PRO A 174 -0.21 19.94 6.58
C PRO A 174 -1.60 19.50 7.10
N ALA A 175 -2.68 20.09 6.55
CA ALA A 175 -4.04 19.72 6.92
C ALA A 175 -4.41 18.30 6.50
N ASP A 176 -4.06 17.92 5.26
CA ASP A 176 -4.31 16.57 4.73
C ASP A 176 -3.45 15.53 5.44
N PHE A 177 -2.17 15.83 5.65
CA PHE A 177 -1.28 14.95 6.41
C PHE A 177 -1.82 14.69 7.82
N LYS A 178 -2.25 15.74 8.52
CA LYS A 178 -2.86 15.61 9.85
C LYS A 178 -4.12 14.77 9.83
N ARG A 179 -4.96 14.90 8.79
CA ARG A 179 -6.17 14.06 8.62
C ARG A 179 -5.82 12.59 8.48
N TYR A 180 -4.87 12.23 7.62
CA TYR A 180 -4.44 10.85 7.45
C TYR A 180 -3.79 10.28 8.72
N MET A 181 -2.95 11.05 9.40
CA MET A 181 -2.34 10.63 10.66
C MET A 181 -3.38 10.40 11.75
N ASN A 182 -4.36 11.28 11.90
CA ASN A 182 -5.44 11.07 12.84
C ASN A 182 -6.21 9.78 12.55
N HIS A 183 -6.48 9.53 11.27
CA HIS A 183 -7.16 8.30 10.86
C HIS A 183 -6.33 7.04 11.17
N LEU A 184 -5.03 7.07 10.91
CA LEU A 184 -4.13 5.93 11.17
C LEU A 184 -3.94 5.63 12.67
N TYR A 185 -3.95 6.65 13.54
CA TYR A 185 -3.64 6.47 14.95
C TYR A 185 -4.86 6.49 15.86
N ASN A 186 -5.92 7.19 15.48
CA ASN A 186 -7.09 7.38 16.32
C ASN A 186 -8.36 6.71 15.77
N GLY A 187 -8.29 6.22 14.53
CA GLY A 187 -9.42 5.56 13.89
C GLY A 187 -10.67 6.43 13.69
N THR A 188 -10.52 7.76 13.70
CA THR A 188 -11.62 8.73 13.59
C THR A 188 -11.53 9.58 12.33
#